data_cd0208526c1a9966f3ff1b3dc81648a3
#
_entry.id   cd0208526c1a9966f3ff1b3dc81648a3
#
_cell.length_a   1.000
_cell.length_b   1.000
_cell.length_c   1.000
_cell.angle_alpha   90.00
_cell.angle_beta   90.00
_cell.angle_gamma   90.00
#
_symmetry.space_group_name_H-M   'P 1'
#
loop_
_entity.id
_entity.type
_entity.pdbx_description
1 polymer ?
#
loop_
_entity_poly.entity_id
_entity_poly.type
_entity_poly.pdbx_seq_one_letter_code
_entity_poly.pdbx_strand_id
1 'polypeptide(L)'
;VTKEVVANTSEIAAWFSPALIIPAIGLLLASVVVPLLLHYLKGRRDKKDKIFEIRTKVYTEYFKTFEEAAKGIGEDYEKFSKVTFKDAFLKLLESESSPEAIVEFQGVVGDFPSKIQDSHRKATEQTTTLKILGSKKLYDLTKEFEVLNQEILEMSSEWLAELNQSLVMPDFEAPIALKMKEKGLRARDLKDEIIDQMRAELNHD
;
A
#
# COMPACT_ATOMS: atom_id res chain seq x y z
N VAL A 1 -22.49 69.72 41.75
CA VAL A 1 -21.45 68.81 41.16
C VAL A 1 -21.53 67.42 41.81
N THR A 2 -21.91 67.30 43.11
CA THR A 2 -21.93 66.04 43.84
C THR A 2 -23.14 65.12 43.56
N LYS A 3 -24.29 65.64 43.15
CA LYS A 3 -25.50 64.81 42.84
C LYS A 3 -25.45 64.11 41.50
N GLU A 4 -24.84 64.66 40.48
CA GLU A 4 -24.71 64.02 39.16
C GLU A 4 -23.72 62.87 39.15
N VAL A 5 -22.65 62.98 39.93
CA VAL A 5 -21.63 61.90 40.01
C VAL A 5 -22.19 60.65 40.75
N VAL A 6 -23.05 60.86 41.75
CA VAL A 6 -23.65 59.71 42.46
C VAL A 6 -24.74 59.04 41.65
N ALA A 7 -25.49 59.74 40.81
CA ALA A 7 -26.48 59.14 39.93
C ALA A 7 -25.80 58.29 38.85
N ASN A 8 -24.68 58.71 38.28
CA ASN A 8 -23.96 57.98 37.26
C ASN A 8 -23.29 56.69 37.79
N THR A 9 -22.83 56.71 39.07
CA THR A 9 -22.28 55.49 39.70
C THR A 9 -23.35 54.45 40.05
N SER A 10 -24.56 54.86 40.36
CA SER A 10 -25.67 53.91 40.64
C SER A 10 -26.21 53.25 39.37
N GLU A 11 -26.23 53.94 38.26
CA GLU A 11 -26.56 53.36 36.93
C GLU A 11 -25.52 52.37 36.45
N ILE A 12 -24.23 52.67 36.57
CA ILE A 12 -23.15 51.74 36.21
C ILE A 12 -23.21 50.48 37.10
N ALA A 13 -23.47 50.62 38.40
CA ALA A 13 -23.60 49.45 39.30
C ALA A 13 -24.80 48.55 38.95
N ALA A 14 -25.88 49.14 38.41
CA ALA A 14 -27.04 48.34 37.98
C ALA A 14 -26.75 47.45 36.77
N TRP A 15 -25.83 47.86 35.89
CA TRP A 15 -25.38 47.03 34.74
C TRP A 15 -24.56 45.82 35.17
N PHE A 16 -23.90 45.87 36.32
CA PHE A 16 -23.13 44.78 36.90
C PHE A 16 -23.96 43.90 37.86
N SER A 17 -25.30 44.05 37.86
CA SER A 17 -26.13 43.18 38.67
C SER A 17 -26.06 41.72 38.18
N PRO A 18 -25.97 40.71 39.07
CA PRO A 18 -25.97 39.30 38.70
C PRO A 18 -27.15 38.88 37.82
N ALA A 19 -28.28 39.56 37.98
CA ALA A 19 -29.50 39.32 37.21
C ALA A 19 -29.38 39.67 35.72
N LEU A 20 -28.47 40.59 35.34
CA LEU A 20 -28.20 40.95 33.96
C LEU A 20 -26.95 40.26 33.39
N ILE A 21 -25.95 40.06 34.23
CA ILE A 21 -24.68 39.47 33.82
C ILE A 21 -24.83 37.99 33.49
N ILE A 22 -25.57 37.24 34.31
CA ILE A 22 -25.76 35.79 34.08
C ILE A 22 -26.46 35.49 32.77
N PRO A 23 -27.60 36.13 32.41
CA PRO A 23 -28.23 35.94 31.10
C PRO A 23 -27.35 36.41 29.95
N ALA A 24 -26.58 37.52 30.07
CA ALA A 24 -25.71 38.03 29.03
C ALA A 24 -24.54 37.07 28.72
N ILE A 25 -23.92 36.52 29.79
CA ILE A 25 -22.88 35.49 29.65
C ILE A 25 -23.48 34.22 29.01
N GLY A 26 -24.65 33.80 29.45
CA GLY A 26 -25.35 32.64 28.86
C GLY A 26 -25.64 32.83 27.36
N LEU A 27 -26.09 34.00 26.96
CA LEU A 27 -26.38 34.34 25.58
C LEU A 27 -25.10 34.39 24.74
N LEU A 28 -23.99 34.93 25.26
CA LEU A 28 -22.70 35.01 24.62
C LEU A 28 -22.09 33.60 24.45
N LEU A 29 -22.19 32.74 25.45
CA LEU A 29 -21.79 31.35 25.37
C LEU A 29 -22.62 30.59 24.32
N ALA A 30 -23.94 30.74 24.34
CA ALA A 30 -24.82 30.05 23.40
C ALA A 30 -24.68 30.56 21.95
N SER A 31 -24.48 31.85 21.75
CA SER A 31 -24.48 32.47 20.42
C SER A 31 -23.10 32.51 19.74
N VAL A 32 -22.02 32.47 20.50
CA VAL A 32 -20.66 32.58 19.96
C VAL A 32 -19.80 31.34 20.26
N VAL A 33 -19.68 30.97 21.53
CA VAL A 33 -18.77 29.93 21.95
C VAL A 33 -19.23 28.55 21.47
N VAL A 34 -20.52 28.24 21.62
CA VAL A 34 -21.08 26.96 21.18
C VAL A 34 -20.98 26.79 19.66
N PRO A 35 -21.36 27.75 18.77
CA PRO A 35 -21.19 27.65 17.34
C PRO A 35 -19.70 27.53 16.92
N LEU A 36 -18.79 28.25 17.56
CA LEU A 36 -17.34 28.13 17.28
C LEU A 36 -16.80 26.77 17.64
N LEU A 37 -17.19 26.21 18.80
CA LEU A 37 -16.84 24.86 19.20
C LEU A 37 -17.41 23.81 18.24
N LEU A 38 -18.67 23.93 17.86
CA LEU A 38 -19.31 23.04 16.89
C LEU A 38 -18.63 23.12 15.54
N HIS A 39 -18.29 24.33 15.06
CA HIS A 39 -17.56 24.51 13.81
C HIS A 39 -16.18 23.86 13.85
N TYR A 40 -15.45 24.02 14.96
CA TYR A 40 -14.14 23.41 15.14
C TYR A 40 -14.22 21.87 15.19
N LEU A 41 -15.19 21.32 15.94
CA LEU A 41 -15.43 19.88 16.04
C LEU A 41 -15.88 19.31 14.70
N LYS A 42 -16.78 20.00 13.98
CA LYS A 42 -17.21 19.61 12.63
C LYS A 42 -16.02 19.59 11.66
N GLY A 43 -15.20 20.64 11.66
CA GLY A 43 -14.01 20.70 10.79
C GLY A 43 -12.99 19.58 11.08
N ARG A 44 -12.86 19.14 12.33
CA ARG A 44 -12.05 17.97 12.69
C ARG A 44 -12.67 16.66 12.19
N ARG A 45 -13.98 16.51 12.33
CA ARG A 45 -14.72 15.34 11.83
C ARG A 45 -14.65 15.25 10.32
N ASP A 46 -14.96 16.33 9.62
CA ASP A 46 -14.92 16.39 8.15
C ASP A 46 -13.51 16.03 7.59
N LYS A 47 -12.44 16.44 8.28
CA LYS A 47 -11.07 16.04 7.92
C LYS A 47 -10.82 14.53 8.11
N LYS A 48 -11.30 13.96 9.23
CA LYS A 48 -11.18 12.53 9.50
C LYS A 48 -11.95 11.70 8.47
N ASP A 49 -13.20 12.08 8.22
CA ASP A 49 -14.08 11.41 7.26
C ASP A 49 -13.45 11.44 5.86
N LYS A 50 -12.86 12.57 5.46
CA LYS A 50 -12.16 12.70 4.17
C LYS A 50 -10.89 11.85 4.09
N ILE A 51 -10.10 11.77 5.16
CA ILE A 51 -8.91 10.90 5.22
C ILE A 51 -9.34 9.44 5.14
N PHE A 52 -10.38 9.05 5.86
CA PHE A 52 -10.94 7.71 5.82
C PHE A 52 -11.41 7.33 4.41
N GLU A 53 -12.15 8.20 3.72
CA GLU A 53 -12.60 8.00 2.34
C GLU A 53 -11.39 7.79 1.38
N ILE A 54 -10.37 8.64 1.50
CA ILE A 54 -9.16 8.54 0.69
C ILE A 54 -8.42 7.23 0.97
N ARG A 55 -8.25 6.85 2.23
CA ARG A 55 -7.61 5.58 2.62
C ARG A 55 -8.38 4.39 2.08
N THR A 56 -9.70 4.37 2.25
CA THR A 56 -10.55 3.28 1.75
C THR A 56 -10.39 3.10 0.24
N LYS A 57 -10.43 4.21 -0.51
CA LYS A 57 -10.23 4.17 -1.96
C LYS A 57 -8.84 3.63 -2.32
N VAL A 58 -7.79 4.19 -1.75
CA VAL A 58 -6.39 3.80 -2.05
C VAL A 58 -6.13 2.34 -1.67
N TYR A 59 -6.61 1.88 -0.52
CA TYR A 59 -6.41 0.51 -0.09
C TYR A 59 -7.15 -0.47 -1.00
N THR A 60 -8.37 -0.14 -1.43
CA THR A 60 -9.14 -0.96 -2.36
C THR A 60 -8.49 -1.02 -3.74
N GLU A 61 -8.02 0.11 -4.28
CA GLU A 61 -7.32 0.17 -5.56
C GLU A 61 -6.00 -0.60 -5.53
N TYR A 62 -5.24 -0.47 -4.46
CA TYR A 62 -4.00 -1.24 -4.27
C TYR A 62 -4.26 -2.74 -4.32
N PHE A 63 -5.25 -3.21 -3.57
CA PHE A 63 -5.59 -4.64 -3.55
C PHE A 63 -5.97 -5.15 -4.92
N LYS A 64 -6.85 -4.42 -5.60
CA LYS A 64 -7.31 -4.81 -6.94
C LYS A 64 -6.11 -4.92 -7.90
N THR A 65 -5.27 -3.89 -7.96
CA THR A 65 -4.10 -3.87 -8.83
C THR A 65 -3.10 -4.98 -8.47
N PHE A 66 -2.88 -5.19 -7.17
CA PHE A 66 -1.99 -6.23 -6.69
C PHE A 66 -2.49 -7.64 -7.03
N GLU A 67 -3.77 -7.94 -6.81
CA GLU A 67 -4.35 -9.25 -7.14
C GLU A 67 -4.37 -9.50 -8.65
N GLU A 68 -4.69 -8.50 -9.45
CA GLU A 68 -4.62 -8.60 -10.93
C GLU A 68 -3.18 -8.88 -11.40
N ALA A 69 -2.20 -8.18 -10.84
CA ALA A 69 -0.79 -8.41 -11.17
C ALA A 69 -0.29 -9.78 -10.69
N ALA A 70 -0.63 -10.18 -9.46
CA ALA A 70 -0.25 -11.49 -8.92
C ALA A 70 -0.86 -12.65 -9.72
N LYS A 71 -2.12 -12.51 -10.15
CA LYS A 71 -2.78 -13.48 -11.04
C LYS A 71 -2.06 -13.53 -12.40
N GLY A 72 -1.76 -12.38 -13.00
CA GLY A 72 -1.04 -12.29 -14.28
C GLY A 72 0.34 -12.96 -14.19
N ILE A 73 1.10 -12.70 -13.12
CA ILE A 73 2.39 -13.37 -12.88
C ILE A 73 2.22 -14.89 -12.79
N GLY A 74 1.21 -15.36 -12.06
CA GLY A 74 0.93 -16.79 -11.93
C GLY A 74 0.59 -17.46 -13.27
N GLU A 75 -0.25 -16.82 -14.08
CA GLU A 75 -0.61 -17.30 -15.43
C GLU A 75 0.59 -17.32 -16.39
N ASP A 76 1.41 -16.27 -16.36
CA ASP A 76 2.63 -16.18 -17.16
C ASP A 76 3.65 -17.25 -16.76
N TYR A 77 3.81 -17.51 -15.47
CA TYR A 77 4.70 -18.55 -14.94
C TYR A 77 4.23 -19.95 -15.33
N GLU A 78 2.92 -20.20 -15.22
CA GLU A 78 2.32 -21.47 -15.59
C GLU A 78 2.46 -21.73 -17.10
N LYS A 79 2.16 -20.73 -17.93
CA LYS A 79 2.33 -20.80 -19.39
C LYS A 79 3.79 -20.99 -19.77
N PHE A 80 4.70 -20.26 -19.12
CA PHE A 80 6.13 -20.41 -19.39
C PHE A 80 6.60 -21.82 -19.04
N SER A 81 6.34 -22.32 -17.83
CA SER A 81 6.85 -23.61 -17.39
C SER A 81 6.23 -24.80 -18.11
N LYS A 82 4.91 -24.79 -18.35
CA LYS A 82 4.20 -25.93 -18.93
C LYS A 82 4.20 -25.99 -20.44
N VAL A 83 4.34 -24.86 -21.12
CA VAL A 83 4.24 -24.74 -22.58
C VAL A 83 5.53 -24.19 -23.16
N THR A 84 5.83 -22.91 -22.93
CA THR A 84 6.88 -22.19 -23.65
C THR A 84 8.27 -22.79 -23.43
N PHE A 85 8.63 -23.04 -22.18
CA PHE A 85 9.92 -23.65 -21.84
C PHE A 85 9.99 -25.09 -22.35
N LYS A 86 8.94 -25.88 -22.15
CA LYS A 86 8.86 -27.27 -22.59
C LYS A 86 9.01 -27.39 -24.11
N ASP A 87 8.28 -26.56 -24.86
CA ASP A 87 8.31 -26.60 -26.32
C ASP A 87 9.68 -26.17 -26.86
N ALA A 88 10.28 -25.11 -26.29
CA ALA A 88 11.61 -24.65 -26.63
C ALA A 88 12.68 -25.70 -26.32
N PHE A 89 12.56 -26.39 -25.17
CA PHE A 89 13.46 -27.44 -24.75
C PHE A 89 13.33 -28.70 -25.64
N LEU A 90 12.11 -29.11 -26.02
CA LEU A 90 11.90 -30.22 -26.96
C LEU A 90 12.52 -29.92 -28.33
N LYS A 91 12.31 -28.72 -28.87
CA LYS A 91 12.96 -28.29 -30.12
C LYS A 91 14.48 -28.35 -30.04
N LEU A 92 15.06 -27.93 -28.89
CA LEU A 92 16.50 -28.01 -28.67
C LEU A 92 17.02 -29.45 -28.75
N LEU A 93 16.28 -30.42 -28.15
CA LEU A 93 16.61 -31.84 -28.18
C LEU A 93 16.43 -32.43 -29.58
N GLU A 94 15.31 -32.16 -30.25
CA GLU A 94 15.00 -32.69 -31.60
C GLU A 94 15.99 -32.20 -32.68
N SER A 95 16.52 -30.97 -32.49
CA SER A 95 17.51 -30.40 -33.41
C SER A 95 18.96 -30.80 -33.12
N GLU A 96 19.17 -31.77 -32.23
CA GLU A 96 20.50 -32.17 -31.74
C GLU A 96 21.34 -30.97 -31.25
N SER A 97 20.67 -30.01 -30.60
CA SER A 97 21.28 -28.77 -30.08
C SER A 97 21.95 -27.92 -31.17
N SER A 98 21.29 -27.76 -32.31
CA SER A 98 21.80 -26.87 -33.35
C SER A 98 22.00 -25.44 -32.83
N PRO A 99 22.96 -24.67 -33.40
CA PRO A 99 23.21 -23.29 -32.99
C PRO A 99 21.96 -22.41 -33.02
N GLU A 100 21.08 -22.59 -34.01
CA GLU A 100 19.84 -21.84 -34.17
C GLU A 100 18.85 -22.19 -33.03
N ALA A 101 18.73 -23.47 -32.70
CA ALA A 101 17.84 -23.91 -31.61
C ALA A 101 18.35 -23.47 -30.23
N ILE A 102 19.67 -23.42 -30.02
CA ILE A 102 20.29 -22.87 -28.83
C ILE A 102 19.93 -21.39 -28.67
N VAL A 103 20.08 -20.59 -29.73
CA VAL A 103 19.74 -19.15 -29.71
C VAL A 103 18.25 -18.95 -29.46
N GLU A 104 17.37 -19.74 -30.10
CA GLU A 104 15.93 -19.67 -29.85
C GLU A 104 15.59 -19.99 -28.38
N PHE A 105 16.15 -21.06 -27.83
CA PHE A 105 15.95 -21.44 -26.41
C PHE A 105 16.44 -20.36 -25.45
N GLN A 106 17.64 -19.83 -25.69
CA GLN A 106 18.22 -18.74 -24.90
C GLN A 106 17.36 -17.47 -24.92
N GLY A 107 16.80 -17.14 -26.11
CA GLY A 107 15.86 -16.03 -26.24
C GLY A 107 14.59 -16.23 -25.39
N VAL A 108 13.99 -17.41 -25.47
CA VAL A 108 12.78 -17.76 -24.70
C VAL A 108 13.02 -17.67 -23.19
N VAL A 109 14.14 -18.20 -22.70
CA VAL A 109 14.50 -18.17 -21.27
C VAL A 109 14.90 -16.76 -20.84
N GLY A 110 15.62 -16.02 -21.67
CA GLY A 110 16.12 -14.67 -21.39
C GLY A 110 15.02 -13.60 -21.33
N ASP A 111 13.94 -13.76 -22.10
CA ASP A 111 12.82 -12.80 -22.12
C ASP A 111 11.89 -12.92 -20.90
N PHE A 112 11.85 -14.07 -20.25
CA PHE A 112 10.91 -14.34 -19.17
C PHE A 112 11.14 -13.46 -17.94
N PRO A 113 12.38 -13.24 -17.43
CA PRO A 113 12.63 -12.35 -16.29
C PRO A 113 12.11 -10.93 -16.51
N SER A 114 12.25 -10.38 -17.72
CA SER A 114 11.78 -9.04 -18.05
C SER A 114 10.27 -8.93 -17.94
N LYS A 115 9.51 -9.95 -18.36
CA LYS A 115 8.04 -10.00 -18.20
C LYS A 115 7.62 -10.02 -16.74
N ILE A 116 8.28 -10.84 -15.93
CA ILE A 116 7.99 -10.92 -14.48
C ILE A 116 8.33 -9.59 -13.81
N GLN A 117 9.44 -8.96 -14.18
CA GLN A 117 9.83 -7.65 -13.62
C GLN A 117 8.83 -6.55 -13.97
N ASP A 118 8.30 -6.51 -15.20
CA ASP A 118 7.27 -5.54 -15.59
C ASP A 118 5.96 -5.74 -14.81
N SER A 119 5.55 -6.98 -14.62
CA SER A 119 4.34 -7.29 -13.83
C SER A 119 4.53 -6.94 -12.35
N HIS A 120 5.72 -7.22 -11.79
CA HIS A 120 6.07 -6.81 -10.44
C HIS A 120 6.08 -5.28 -10.28
N ARG A 121 6.64 -4.54 -11.23
CA ARG A 121 6.64 -3.08 -11.22
C ARG A 121 5.21 -2.54 -11.15
N LYS A 122 4.29 -3.07 -11.95
CA LYS A 122 2.87 -2.70 -11.90
C LYS A 122 2.24 -2.98 -10.53
N ALA A 123 2.54 -4.14 -9.94
CA ALA A 123 2.03 -4.51 -8.61
C ALA A 123 2.53 -3.56 -7.50
N THR A 124 3.73 -3.02 -7.64
CA THR A 124 4.37 -2.16 -6.63
C THR A 124 4.21 -0.66 -6.87
N GLU A 125 3.63 -0.26 -8.02
CA GLU A 125 3.49 1.15 -8.41
C GLU A 125 2.72 1.99 -7.37
N GLN A 126 1.72 1.41 -6.71
CA GLN A 126 0.90 2.11 -5.73
C GLN A 126 1.41 2.03 -4.29
N THR A 127 2.48 1.27 -4.02
CA THR A 127 3.01 1.12 -2.65
C THR A 127 3.49 2.44 -2.04
N THR A 128 3.95 3.39 -2.87
CA THR A 128 4.32 4.73 -2.41
C THR A 128 3.14 5.46 -1.78
N THR A 129 1.95 5.35 -2.36
CA THR A 129 0.73 5.97 -1.82
C THR A 129 0.33 5.35 -0.48
N LEU A 130 0.47 4.02 -0.34
CA LEU A 130 0.26 3.34 0.94
C LEU A 130 1.22 3.83 2.03
N LYS A 131 2.48 4.02 1.70
CA LYS A 131 3.50 4.53 2.62
C LYS A 131 3.22 5.95 3.10
N ILE A 132 2.57 6.79 2.28
CA ILE A 132 2.22 8.17 2.63
C ILE A 132 0.96 8.22 3.51
N LEU A 133 -0.05 7.41 3.19
CA LEU A 133 -1.37 7.48 3.82
C LEU A 133 -1.53 6.54 5.02
N GLY A 134 -0.77 5.46 5.05
CA GLY A 134 -0.82 4.46 6.09
C GLY A 134 -0.09 4.85 7.38
N SER A 135 -0.31 4.07 8.42
CA SER A 135 0.45 4.19 9.68
C SER A 135 1.92 3.80 9.46
N LYS A 136 2.75 4.12 10.48
CA LYS A 136 4.14 3.68 10.48
C LYS A 136 4.25 2.16 10.35
N LYS A 137 3.37 1.39 11.00
CA LYS A 137 3.36 -0.07 10.92
C LYS A 137 3.07 -0.55 9.49
N LEU A 138 2.08 0.05 8.81
CA LEU A 138 1.79 -0.27 7.40
C LEU A 138 2.98 0.08 6.49
N TYR A 139 3.64 1.22 6.74
CA TYR A 139 4.87 1.59 6.04
C TYR A 139 5.97 0.52 6.20
N ASP A 140 6.23 0.08 7.44
CA ASP A 140 7.29 -0.88 7.73
C ASP A 140 7.02 -2.25 7.06
N LEU A 141 5.77 -2.75 7.14
CA LEU A 141 5.33 -3.98 6.47
C LEU A 141 5.45 -3.90 4.94
N THR A 142 5.01 -2.78 4.36
CA THR A 142 5.07 -2.57 2.90
C THR A 142 6.53 -2.51 2.43
N LYS A 143 7.41 -1.87 3.20
CA LYS A 143 8.84 -1.81 2.89
C LYS A 143 9.49 -3.19 2.95
N GLU A 144 9.20 -3.99 3.99
CA GLU A 144 9.70 -5.38 4.10
C GLU A 144 9.22 -6.21 2.91
N PHE A 145 7.95 -6.08 2.52
CA PHE A 145 7.37 -6.75 1.38
C PHE A 145 8.07 -6.39 0.05
N GLU A 146 8.37 -5.11 -0.18
CA GLU A 146 9.09 -4.66 -1.39
C GLU A 146 10.50 -5.24 -1.45
N VAL A 147 11.25 -5.19 -0.33
CA VAL A 147 12.61 -5.74 -0.26
C VAL A 147 12.59 -7.24 -0.55
N LEU A 148 11.67 -7.97 0.07
CA LEU A 148 11.56 -9.41 -0.12
C LEU A 148 11.20 -9.80 -1.56
N ASN A 149 10.29 -9.05 -2.19
CA ASN A 149 9.96 -9.30 -3.60
C ASN A 149 11.12 -8.97 -4.54
N GLN A 150 11.89 -7.91 -4.25
CA GLN A 150 13.08 -7.58 -5.02
C GLN A 150 14.13 -8.70 -4.93
N GLU A 151 14.37 -9.24 -3.73
CA GLU A 151 15.27 -10.37 -3.54
C GLU A 151 14.81 -11.63 -4.30
N ILE A 152 13.50 -11.91 -4.31
CA ILE A 152 12.94 -13.03 -5.08
C ILE A 152 13.18 -12.82 -6.59
N LEU A 153 12.99 -11.61 -7.10
CA LEU A 153 13.24 -11.29 -8.50
C LEU A 153 14.71 -11.45 -8.89
N GLU A 154 15.63 -10.97 -8.05
CA GLU A 154 17.07 -11.11 -8.26
C GLU A 154 17.47 -12.58 -8.30
N MET A 155 17.05 -13.37 -7.32
CA MET A 155 17.29 -14.82 -7.29
C MET A 155 16.66 -15.55 -8.47
N SER A 156 15.47 -15.15 -8.92
CA SER A 156 14.82 -15.73 -10.09
C SER A 156 15.62 -15.45 -11.36
N SER A 157 16.11 -14.22 -11.50
CA SER A 157 16.94 -13.83 -12.65
C SER A 157 18.28 -14.57 -12.67
N GLU A 158 18.92 -14.74 -11.51
CA GLU A 158 20.16 -15.50 -11.36
C GLU A 158 19.93 -16.97 -11.72
N TRP A 159 18.90 -17.60 -11.18
CA TRP A 159 18.57 -18.99 -11.48
C TRP A 159 18.27 -19.23 -12.96
N LEU A 160 17.52 -18.33 -13.60
CA LEU A 160 17.23 -18.42 -15.04
C LEU A 160 18.49 -18.18 -15.89
N ALA A 161 19.40 -17.32 -15.45
CA ALA A 161 20.69 -17.14 -16.12
C ALA A 161 21.56 -18.40 -16.06
N GLU A 162 21.60 -19.08 -14.92
CA GLU A 162 22.29 -20.36 -14.77
C GLU A 162 21.71 -21.45 -15.69
N LEU A 163 20.37 -21.56 -15.76
CA LEU A 163 19.69 -22.49 -16.67
C LEU A 163 20.02 -22.20 -18.14
N ASN A 164 20.05 -20.91 -18.50
CA ASN A 164 20.36 -20.49 -19.86
C ASN A 164 21.80 -20.82 -20.27
N GLN A 165 22.75 -20.77 -19.33
CA GLN A 165 24.14 -21.10 -19.58
C GLN A 165 24.42 -22.60 -19.60
N SER A 166 23.77 -23.36 -18.73
CA SER A 166 24.02 -24.78 -18.55
C SER A 166 23.27 -25.68 -19.53
N LEU A 167 22.20 -25.16 -20.19
CA LEU A 167 21.28 -25.94 -21.05
C LEU A 167 20.76 -27.22 -20.40
N VAL A 168 20.63 -27.22 -19.06
CA VAL A 168 20.21 -28.36 -18.25
C VAL A 168 18.78 -28.17 -17.78
N MET A 169 18.08 -29.25 -17.49
CA MET A 169 16.75 -29.20 -16.89
C MET A 169 16.79 -28.46 -15.57
N PRO A 170 15.78 -27.61 -15.25
CA PRO A 170 15.71 -26.90 -13.98
C PRO A 170 15.73 -27.87 -12.80
N ASP A 171 16.67 -27.68 -11.89
CA ASP A 171 16.66 -28.35 -10.60
C ASP A 171 15.86 -27.55 -9.59
N PHE A 172 14.63 -27.98 -9.32
CA PHE A 172 13.73 -27.33 -8.35
C PHE A 172 14.12 -27.62 -6.89
N GLU A 173 15.07 -28.52 -6.66
CA GLU A 173 15.65 -28.80 -5.34
C GLU A 173 16.98 -28.05 -5.13
N ALA A 174 17.44 -27.32 -6.14
CA ALA A 174 18.61 -26.46 -6.00
C ALA A 174 18.45 -25.49 -4.79
N PRO A 175 19.52 -25.19 -4.06
CA PRO A 175 19.47 -24.30 -2.90
C PRO A 175 18.83 -22.94 -3.18
N ILE A 176 19.00 -22.40 -4.39
CA ILE A 176 18.41 -21.14 -4.82
C ILE A 176 16.88 -21.28 -4.97
N ALA A 177 16.39 -22.38 -5.56
CA ALA A 177 14.96 -22.62 -5.72
C ALA A 177 14.26 -22.81 -4.37
N LEU A 178 14.87 -23.51 -3.42
CA LEU A 178 14.38 -23.68 -2.06
C LEU A 178 14.31 -22.35 -1.29
N LYS A 179 15.35 -21.51 -1.40
CA LYS A 179 15.32 -20.16 -0.82
C LYS A 179 14.25 -19.28 -1.43
N MET A 180 14.05 -19.32 -2.74
CA MET A 180 12.97 -18.58 -3.42
C MET A 180 11.59 -19.03 -2.90
N LYS A 181 11.39 -20.33 -2.71
CA LYS A 181 10.16 -20.88 -2.14
C LYS A 181 9.92 -20.38 -0.71
N GLU A 182 10.93 -20.41 0.14
CA GLU A 182 10.84 -19.89 1.52
C GLU A 182 10.47 -18.41 1.53
N LYS A 183 11.16 -17.59 0.72
CA LYS A 183 10.87 -16.16 0.58
C LYS A 183 9.46 -15.92 0.02
N GLY A 184 9.02 -16.73 -0.92
CA GLY A 184 7.65 -16.66 -1.46
C GLY A 184 6.59 -16.93 -0.40
N LEU A 185 6.80 -17.89 0.51
CA LEU A 185 5.93 -18.13 1.66
C LEU A 185 5.91 -16.91 2.61
N ARG A 186 7.08 -16.34 2.93
CA ARG A 186 7.14 -15.13 3.77
C ARG A 186 6.44 -13.93 3.11
N ALA A 187 6.58 -13.76 1.77
CA ALA A 187 5.89 -12.70 1.04
C ALA A 187 4.37 -12.85 1.11
N ARG A 188 3.86 -14.08 1.07
CA ARG A 188 2.43 -14.34 1.27
C ARG A 188 1.98 -13.94 2.67
N ASP A 189 2.72 -14.34 3.70
CA ASP A 189 2.39 -14.02 5.08
C ASP A 189 2.42 -12.50 5.33
N LEU A 190 3.42 -11.79 4.77
CA LEU A 190 3.49 -10.33 4.81
C LEU A 190 2.31 -9.66 4.09
N LYS A 191 1.85 -10.22 2.97
CA LYS A 191 0.63 -9.74 2.30
C LYS A 191 -0.56 -9.78 3.25
N ASP A 192 -0.74 -10.89 3.95
CA ASP A 192 -1.85 -11.05 4.89
C ASP A 192 -1.72 -10.07 6.09
N GLU A 193 -0.50 -9.87 6.61
CA GLU A 193 -0.23 -8.87 7.66
C GLU A 193 -0.53 -7.43 7.19
N ILE A 194 -0.23 -7.09 5.93
CA ILE A 194 -0.56 -5.79 5.32
C ILE A 194 -2.07 -5.60 5.23
N ILE A 195 -2.81 -6.65 4.79
CA ILE A 195 -4.27 -6.63 4.71
C ILE A 195 -4.89 -6.39 6.09
N ASP A 196 -4.44 -7.11 7.09
CA ASP A 196 -4.97 -7.00 8.44
C ASP A 196 -4.66 -5.62 9.05
N GLN A 197 -3.48 -5.07 8.76
CA GLN A 197 -3.14 -3.71 9.19
C GLN A 197 -4.02 -2.66 8.52
N MET A 198 -4.30 -2.78 7.22
CA MET A 198 -5.21 -1.86 6.52
C MET A 198 -6.64 -1.92 7.09
N ARG A 199 -7.14 -3.14 7.38
CA ARG A 199 -8.43 -3.33 8.04
C ARG A 199 -8.47 -2.68 9.42
N ALA A 200 -7.39 -2.85 10.20
CA ALA A 200 -7.29 -2.22 11.51
C ALA A 200 -7.33 -0.69 11.41
N GLU A 201 -6.66 -0.10 10.43
CA GLU A 201 -6.66 1.36 10.21
C GLU A 201 -8.02 1.90 9.77
N LEU A 202 -8.79 1.13 9.00
CA LEU A 202 -10.15 1.50 8.60
C LEU A 202 -11.19 1.29 9.71
N ASN A 203 -10.92 0.45 10.72
CA ASN A 203 -11.84 0.21 11.82
C ASN A 203 -11.60 1.12 13.05
N HIS A 204 -10.46 1.80 13.12
CA HIS A 204 -10.06 2.63 14.26
C HIS A 204 -10.26 4.14 14.06
N ASP A 205 -10.61 4.60 12.87
CA ASP A 205 -10.93 5.99 12.55
C ASP A 205 -12.45 6.28 12.70
#